data_b492dadd2673e520bfb0d0a224fc759b
#
_entry.id   b492dadd2673e520bfb0d0a224fc759b
#
_cell.length_a   1.000
_cell.length_b   1.000
_cell.length_c   1.000
_cell.angle_alpha   90.00
_cell.angle_beta   90.00
_cell.angle_gamma   90.00
#
_symmetry.space_group_name_H-M   'P 1'
#
loop_
_entity.id
_entity.type
_entity.pdbx_description
1 polymer ?
#
loop_
_entity_poly.entity_id
_entity_poly.type
_entity_poly.pdbx_seq_one_letter_code
_entity_poly.pdbx_strand_id
1 'polypeptide(L)'
;DVVRTYRMRNIPLDNIVQDWQYWGENLDSWNGMVFNPVTHPNPQKVIEDLHKKYHVKLTLSVWPGFGKSTKIYQEMDSANVLYDVPTWAGYKVADIYAPTAQKIFWNHLYQGLYTKGVDSWWLDATEPAYKDGLYPEKQTQWSKKAGKTFIGSAARYLNTYSYVLTK
;
A
#
# COMPACT_ATOMS: atom_id res chain seq x y z
N ASP A 1 2.83 -15.84 -16.38
CA ASP A 1 2.27 -17.18 -16.72
C ASP A 1 0.74 -17.21 -16.63
N VAL A 2 0.10 -16.69 -15.56
CA VAL A 2 -1.37 -16.69 -15.38
C VAL A 2 -2.09 -16.08 -16.58
N VAL A 3 -1.78 -14.84 -16.93
CA VAL A 3 -2.43 -14.11 -18.05
C VAL A 3 -2.27 -14.87 -19.37
N ARG A 4 -1.08 -15.40 -19.63
CA ARG A 4 -0.83 -16.21 -20.83
C ARG A 4 -1.73 -17.45 -20.85
N THR A 5 -1.88 -18.15 -19.73
CA THR A 5 -2.75 -19.32 -19.62
C THR A 5 -4.21 -18.96 -19.88
N TYR A 6 -4.70 -17.85 -19.35
CA TYR A 6 -6.06 -17.37 -19.62
C TYR A 6 -6.28 -17.10 -21.12
N ARG A 7 -5.34 -16.41 -21.76
CA ARG A 7 -5.43 -16.14 -23.21
C ARG A 7 -5.40 -17.42 -24.04
N MET A 8 -4.51 -18.38 -23.69
CA MET A 8 -4.43 -19.68 -24.40
C MET A 8 -5.71 -20.51 -24.27
N ARG A 9 -6.46 -20.32 -23.18
CA ARG A 9 -7.73 -21.00 -22.94
C ARG A 9 -8.95 -20.20 -23.42
N ASN A 10 -8.75 -19.07 -24.10
CA ASN A 10 -9.79 -18.14 -24.52
C ASN A 10 -10.69 -17.67 -23.37
N ILE A 11 -10.11 -17.53 -22.16
CA ILE A 11 -10.83 -16.98 -21.01
C ILE A 11 -10.65 -15.47 -21.00
N PRO A 12 -11.73 -14.67 -20.98
CA PRO A 12 -11.65 -13.20 -20.87
C PRO A 12 -10.94 -12.78 -19.58
N LEU A 13 -10.10 -11.74 -19.67
CA LEU A 13 -9.39 -11.18 -18.54
C LEU A 13 -9.02 -9.73 -18.86
N ASP A 14 -9.54 -8.78 -18.11
CA ASP A 14 -9.27 -7.34 -18.30
C ASP A 14 -8.24 -6.81 -17.32
N ASN A 15 -8.17 -7.41 -16.13
CA ASN A 15 -7.27 -6.98 -15.07
C ASN A 15 -6.68 -8.18 -14.31
N ILE A 16 -5.45 -8.02 -13.83
CA ILE A 16 -4.82 -8.95 -12.89
C ILE A 16 -4.40 -8.20 -11.63
N VAL A 17 -4.58 -8.81 -10.48
CA VAL A 17 -4.18 -8.27 -9.20
C VAL A 17 -2.88 -8.93 -8.75
N GLN A 18 -1.89 -8.10 -8.42
CA GLN A 18 -0.71 -8.52 -7.67
C GLN A 18 -0.93 -8.14 -6.22
N ASP A 19 -1.08 -9.14 -5.39
CA ASP A 19 -1.25 -9.00 -3.96
C ASP A 19 0.09 -8.61 -3.28
N TRP A 20 0.10 -8.51 -1.97
CA TRP A 20 1.23 -8.10 -1.13
C TRP A 20 2.52 -8.90 -1.40
N GLN A 21 3.62 -8.49 -0.78
CA GLN A 21 4.98 -9.06 -0.90
C GLN A 21 5.66 -8.90 -2.28
N TYR A 22 5.13 -8.09 -3.21
CA TYR A 22 5.91 -7.70 -4.39
C TYR A 22 7.16 -6.88 -4.02
N TRP A 23 7.20 -6.35 -2.80
CA TRP A 23 8.36 -5.68 -2.19
C TRP A 23 9.35 -6.65 -1.55
N GLY A 24 9.05 -7.95 -1.46
CA GLY A 24 9.83 -9.00 -0.79
C GLY A 24 9.21 -9.51 0.50
N GLU A 25 9.74 -10.59 1.02
CA GLU A 25 9.18 -11.30 2.18
C GLU A 25 9.65 -10.75 3.53
N ASN A 26 10.70 -9.91 3.55
CA ASN A 26 11.21 -9.34 4.78
C ASN A 26 10.20 -8.34 5.37
N LEU A 27 9.78 -8.59 6.62
CA LEU A 27 8.82 -7.74 7.33
C LEU A 27 9.31 -6.31 7.53
N ASP A 28 10.61 -6.10 7.68
CA ASP A 28 11.21 -4.78 7.77
C ASP A 28 11.11 -3.97 6.46
N SER A 29 10.90 -4.65 5.33
CA SER A 29 10.67 -4.05 4.02
C SER A 29 9.20 -3.87 3.68
N TRP A 30 8.29 -4.10 4.64
CA TRP A 30 6.85 -4.09 4.43
C TRP A 30 6.37 -2.86 3.66
N ASN A 31 5.65 -3.12 2.55
CA ASN A 31 5.00 -2.09 1.74
C ASN A 31 5.91 -0.90 1.35
N GLY A 32 7.17 -1.16 1.00
CA GLY A 32 8.16 -0.12 0.72
C GLY A 32 7.90 0.72 -0.54
N MET A 33 6.75 0.55 -1.21
CA MET A 33 6.38 1.22 -2.47
C MET A 33 7.40 1.00 -3.59
N VAL A 34 8.02 -0.18 -3.60
CA VAL A 34 9.01 -0.59 -4.61
C VAL A 34 8.82 -2.06 -4.96
N PHE A 35 9.16 -2.42 -6.18
CA PHE A 35 9.26 -3.82 -6.56
C PHE A 35 10.59 -4.41 -6.09
N ASN A 36 10.54 -5.62 -5.54
CA ASN A 36 11.75 -6.35 -5.17
C ASN A 36 12.54 -6.70 -6.44
N PRO A 37 13.82 -6.29 -6.52
CA PRO A 37 14.61 -6.46 -7.75
C PRO A 37 14.93 -7.92 -8.08
N VAL A 38 14.85 -8.83 -7.10
CA VAL A 38 15.12 -10.27 -7.30
C VAL A 38 13.90 -10.95 -7.93
N THR A 39 12.69 -10.72 -7.35
CA THR A 39 11.46 -11.35 -7.82
C THR A 39 10.80 -10.59 -8.98
N HIS A 40 11.07 -9.28 -9.08
CA HIS A 40 10.56 -8.38 -10.12
C HIS A 40 11.71 -7.56 -10.74
N PRO A 41 12.64 -8.19 -11.46
CA PRO A 41 13.85 -7.51 -11.94
C PRO A 41 13.56 -6.41 -12.99
N ASN A 42 12.45 -6.52 -13.70
CA ASN A 42 12.04 -5.51 -14.68
C ASN A 42 10.51 -5.33 -14.67
N PRO A 43 9.96 -4.71 -13.60
CA PRO A 43 8.51 -4.60 -13.45
C PRO A 43 7.87 -3.76 -14.56
N GLN A 44 8.53 -2.69 -15.00
CA GLN A 44 8.03 -1.83 -16.07
C GLN A 44 7.85 -2.61 -17.38
N LYS A 45 8.80 -3.46 -17.75
CA LYS A 45 8.69 -4.30 -18.95
C LYS A 45 7.57 -5.32 -18.84
N VAL A 46 7.38 -5.91 -17.66
CA VAL A 46 6.27 -6.85 -17.42
C VAL A 46 4.92 -6.16 -17.57
N ILE A 47 4.78 -4.95 -17.01
CA ILE A 47 3.53 -4.17 -17.10
C ILE A 47 3.28 -3.74 -18.55
N GLU A 48 4.31 -3.30 -19.25
CA GLU A 48 4.22 -2.96 -20.67
C GLU A 48 3.74 -4.16 -21.51
N ASP A 49 4.26 -5.35 -21.24
CA ASP A 49 3.82 -6.58 -21.92
C ASP A 49 2.37 -6.96 -21.58
N LEU A 50 1.94 -6.75 -20.33
CA LEU A 50 0.54 -6.90 -19.95
C LEU A 50 -0.37 -5.99 -20.78
N HIS A 51 -0.01 -4.73 -20.93
CA HIS A 51 -0.76 -3.75 -21.69
C HIS A 51 -0.76 -4.05 -23.19
N LYS A 52 0.42 -4.18 -23.79
CA LYS A 52 0.59 -4.23 -25.26
C LYS A 52 0.30 -5.61 -25.87
N LYS A 53 0.69 -6.69 -25.17
CA LYS A 53 0.55 -8.05 -25.71
C LYS A 53 -0.75 -8.71 -25.29
N TYR A 54 -1.19 -8.46 -24.06
CA TYR A 54 -2.31 -9.18 -23.46
C TYR A 54 -3.55 -8.33 -23.27
N HIS A 55 -3.45 -7.00 -23.42
CA HIS A 55 -4.53 -6.04 -23.17
C HIS A 55 -5.14 -6.26 -21.78
N VAL A 56 -4.26 -6.35 -20.76
CA VAL A 56 -4.63 -6.56 -19.35
C VAL A 56 -4.03 -5.46 -18.51
N LYS A 57 -4.83 -4.95 -17.58
CA LYS A 57 -4.43 -3.96 -16.58
C LYS A 57 -3.81 -4.63 -15.35
N LEU A 58 -3.03 -3.88 -14.58
CA LEU A 58 -2.45 -4.34 -13.32
C LEU A 58 -2.95 -3.52 -12.14
N THR A 59 -3.55 -4.21 -11.17
CA THR A 59 -3.86 -3.67 -9.85
C THR A 59 -2.83 -4.15 -8.84
N LEU A 60 -2.29 -3.25 -8.01
CA LEU A 60 -1.43 -3.61 -6.88
C LEU A 60 -2.13 -3.42 -5.54
N SER A 61 -1.89 -4.35 -4.62
CA SER A 61 -2.20 -4.18 -3.21
C SER A 61 -1.25 -3.13 -2.60
N VAL A 62 -1.79 -2.13 -1.92
CA VAL A 62 -1.04 -1.13 -1.16
C VAL A 62 -1.64 -0.98 0.23
N TRP A 63 -0.76 -0.83 1.22
CA TRP A 63 -1.10 -0.81 2.63
C TRP A 63 -0.83 0.57 3.24
N PRO A 64 -1.53 0.96 4.31
CA PRO A 64 -1.31 2.26 4.96
C PRO A 64 -0.11 2.28 5.92
N GLY A 65 0.60 1.16 6.06
CA GLY A 65 1.71 1.02 7.01
C GLY A 65 2.99 0.51 6.35
N PHE A 66 4.12 0.79 6.99
CA PHE A 66 5.45 0.61 6.40
C PHE A 66 6.42 -0.04 7.37
N GLY A 67 7.27 -0.92 6.84
CA GLY A 67 8.36 -1.56 7.57
C GLY A 67 9.55 -0.62 7.78
N LYS A 68 10.25 -0.79 8.89
CA LYS A 68 11.26 0.16 9.40
C LYS A 68 12.48 0.36 8.48
N SER A 69 12.78 -0.60 7.59
CA SER A 69 13.90 -0.47 6.65
C SER A 69 13.53 0.27 5.36
N THR A 70 12.26 0.62 5.18
CA THR A 70 11.80 1.31 3.96
C THR A 70 12.10 2.80 4.00
N LYS A 71 12.38 3.38 2.84
CA LYS A 71 12.61 4.84 2.73
C LYS A 71 11.38 5.64 3.14
N ILE A 72 10.19 5.17 2.79
CA ILE A 72 8.94 5.83 3.16
C ILE A 72 8.73 5.83 4.68
N TYR A 73 9.06 4.74 5.38
CA TYR A 73 9.04 4.72 6.85
C TYR A 73 9.98 5.76 7.43
N GLN A 74 11.24 5.78 6.97
CA GLN A 74 12.26 6.70 7.50
C GLN A 74 11.87 8.17 7.31
N GLU A 75 11.28 8.52 6.17
CA GLU A 75 10.78 9.86 5.89
C GLU A 75 9.59 10.22 6.77
N MET A 76 8.62 9.32 6.92
CA MET A 76 7.44 9.52 7.77
C MET A 76 7.79 9.57 9.27
N ASP A 77 8.74 8.73 9.72
CA ASP A 77 9.22 8.73 11.10
C ASP A 77 9.91 10.05 11.44
N SER A 78 10.80 10.52 10.56
CA SER A 78 11.47 11.82 10.68
C SER A 78 10.47 13.00 10.71
N ALA A 79 9.37 12.89 9.99
CA ALA A 79 8.29 13.88 9.99
C ALA A 79 7.30 13.70 11.16
N ASN A 80 7.49 12.69 12.02
CA ASN A 80 6.60 12.35 13.14
C ASN A 80 5.13 12.13 12.71
N VAL A 81 4.94 11.42 11.60
CA VAL A 81 3.62 11.13 11.03
C VAL A 81 3.31 9.62 10.94
N LEU A 82 3.99 8.81 11.74
CA LEU A 82 3.64 7.42 12.00
C LEU A 82 2.97 7.29 13.36
N TYR A 83 2.02 6.36 13.49
CA TYR A 83 1.48 5.98 14.80
C TYR A 83 2.50 5.11 15.55
N ASP A 84 2.69 5.36 16.85
CA ASP A 84 3.72 4.71 17.67
C ASP A 84 3.44 3.24 18.00
N VAL A 85 2.29 2.73 17.58
CA VAL A 85 1.89 1.35 17.86
C VAL A 85 2.22 0.45 16.67
N PRO A 86 3.14 -0.50 16.82
CA PRO A 86 3.43 -1.46 15.76
C PRO A 86 2.26 -2.44 15.58
N THR A 87 2.09 -2.90 14.35
CA THR A 87 1.12 -3.93 14.00
C THR A 87 1.67 -5.33 14.28
N TRP A 88 0.88 -6.38 13.97
CA TRP A 88 1.28 -7.77 14.13
C TRP A 88 2.59 -8.14 13.41
N ALA A 89 2.88 -7.51 12.27
CA ALA A 89 4.10 -7.74 11.49
C ALA A 89 5.21 -6.72 11.80
N GLY A 90 5.02 -5.84 12.79
CA GLY A 90 6.01 -4.86 13.22
C GLY A 90 6.07 -3.58 12.40
N TYR A 91 5.30 -3.46 11.30
CA TYR A 91 5.20 -2.20 10.57
C TYR A 91 4.40 -1.16 11.37
N LYS A 92 4.65 0.12 11.11
CA LYS A 92 3.88 1.23 11.68
C LYS A 92 2.98 1.85 10.61
N VAL A 93 1.79 2.26 11.02
CA VAL A 93 0.78 2.85 10.14
C VAL A 93 0.95 4.36 10.07
N ALA A 94 0.78 4.93 8.88
CA ALA A 94 0.83 6.37 8.67
C ALA A 94 -0.36 7.09 9.28
N ASP A 95 -0.11 8.27 9.86
CA ASP A 95 -1.17 9.22 10.20
C ASP A 95 -1.67 9.91 8.93
N ILE A 96 -2.53 9.22 8.18
CA ILE A 96 -3.02 9.68 6.88
C ILE A 96 -3.89 10.95 6.98
N TYR A 97 -4.28 11.37 8.19
CA TYR A 97 -4.93 12.67 8.40
C TYR A 97 -3.95 13.84 8.33
N ALA A 98 -2.65 13.58 8.51
CA ALA A 98 -1.62 14.59 8.40
C ALA A 98 -1.31 14.90 6.93
N PRO A 99 -1.42 16.15 6.46
CA PRO A 99 -1.10 16.51 5.08
C PRO A 99 0.33 16.13 4.65
N THR A 100 1.27 16.15 5.58
CA THR A 100 2.65 15.72 5.34
C THR A 100 2.72 14.22 5.04
N ALA A 101 2.01 13.37 5.79
CA ALA A 101 1.95 11.94 5.51
C ALA A 101 1.34 11.66 4.13
N GLN A 102 0.27 12.39 3.78
CA GLN A 102 -0.36 12.27 2.45
C GLN A 102 0.62 12.57 1.32
N LYS A 103 1.40 13.65 1.44
CA LYS A 103 2.41 14.02 0.43
C LYS A 103 3.52 12.97 0.31
N ILE A 104 4.04 12.50 1.44
CA ILE A 104 5.08 11.47 1.46
C ILE A 104 4.54 10.18 0.82
N PHE A 105 3.35 9.72 1.25
CA PHE A 105 2.70 8.54 0.72
C PHE A 105 2.55 8.60 -0.80
N TRP A 106 1.94 9.68 -1.29
CA TRP A 106 1.72 9.86 -2.72
C TRP A 106 3.03 9.92 -3.50
N ASN A 107 4.03 10.63 -3.00
CA ASN A 107 5.32 10.73 -3.67
C ASN A 107 5.99 9.36 -3.86
N HIS A 108 6.04 8.54 -2.80
CA HIS A 108 6.61 7.20 -2.88
C HIS A 108 5.79 6.26 -3.78
N LEU A 109 4.48 6.29 -3.69
CA LEU A 109 3.59 5.52 -4.56
C LEU A 109 3.78 5.92 -6.02
N TYR A 110 3.78 7.23 -6.31
CA TYR A 110 3.96 7.77 -7.65
C TYR A 110 5.31 7.34 -8.23
N GLN A 111 6.40 7.64 -7.54
CA GLN A 111 7.76 7.37 -8.04
C GLN A 111 8.08 5.88 -8.10
N GLY A 112 7.65 5.11 -7.11
CA GLY A 112 8.00 3.70 -6.99
C GLY A 112 7.15 2.76 -7.83
N LEU A 113 5.86 3.09 -8.01
CA LEU A 113 4.88 2.18 -8.59
C LEU A 113 4.15 2.78 -9.81
N TYR A 114 3.55 3.96 -9.68
CA TYR A 114 2.76 4.56 -10.74
C TYR A 114 3.59 4.80 -12.02
N THR A 115 4.78 5.37 -11.90
CA THR A 115 5.68 5.60 -13.04
C THR A 115 6.16 4.30 -13.71
N LYS A 116 5.94 3.14 -13.10
CA LYS A 116 6.22 1.82 -13.69
C LYS A 116 5.06 1.31 -14.55
N GLY A 117 3.93 2.01 -14.55
CA GLY A 117 2.77 1.68 -15.35
C GLY A 117 1.65 0.95 -14.62
N VAL A 118 1.67 0.90 -13.29
CA VAL A 118 0.57 0.34 -12.49
C VAL A 118 -0.71 1.13 -12.76
N ASP A 119 -1.83 0.43 -12.99
CA ASP A 119 -3.08 1.04 -13.44
C ASP A 119 -4.04 1.38 -12.30
N SER A 120 -4.05 0.59 -11.24
CA SER A 120 -5.00 0.77 -10.14
C SER A 120 -4.47 0.19 -8.82
N TRP A 121 -5.17 0.51 -7.74
CA TRP A 121 -4.77 0.19 -6.38
C TRP A 121 -5.85 -0.60 -5.65
N TRP A 122 -5.45 -1.68 -4.97
CA TRP A 122 -6.24 -2.32 -3.95
C TRP A 122 -5.78 -1.77 -2.59
N LEU A 123 -6.63 -0.96 -1.95
CA LEU A 123 -6.36 -0.32 -0.67
C LEU A 123 -6.66 -1.32 0.46
N ASP A 124 -5.65 -2.08 0.82
CA ASP A 124 -5.75 -3.17 1.78
C ASP A 124 -5.40 -2.74 3.21
N ALA A 125 -5.84 -3.51 4.20
CA ALA A 125 -5.51 -3.39 5.62
C ALA A 125 -5.73 -1.99 6.22
N THR A 126 -6.79 -1.33 5.82
CA THR A 126 -7.16 0.00 6.34
C THR A 126 -7.77 -0.04 7.74
N GLU A 127 -8.10 -1.22 8.25
CA GLU A 127 -8.52 -1.53 9.61
C GLU A 127 -7.36 -1.85 10.57
N PRO A 128 -6.17 -1.40 10.37
CA PRO A 128 -4.87 -1.89 10.79
C PRO A 128 -4.89 -2.92 11.94
N ALA A 129 -4.35 -4.10 11.67
CA ALA A 129 -4.28 -5.18 12.65
C ALA A 129 -3.05 -5.03 13.54
N TYR A 130 -3.25 -4.85 14.83
CA TYR A 130 -2.18 -4.83 15.82
C TYR A 130 -1.71 -6.24 16.18
N LYS A 131 -0.51 -6.32 16.78
CA LYS A 131 0.08 -7.58 17.23
C LYS A 131 -0.86 -8.40 18.11
N ASP A 132 -1.66 -7.73 18.92
CA ASP A 132 -2.62 -8.36 19.86
C ASP A 132 -4.08 -8.24 19.37
N GLY A 133 -4.29 -7.95 18.10
CA GLY A 133 -5.60 -7.73 17.49
C GLY A 133 -6.04 -6.26 17.42
N LEU A 134 -7.22 -6.04 16.90
CA LEU A 134 -7.84 -4.72 16.82
C LEU A 134 -8.52 -4.37 18.15
N TYR A 135 -7.85 -3.58 18.97
CA TYR A 135 -8.42 -3.11 20.24
C TYR A 135 -9.01 -1.70 20.11
N PRO A 136 -10.22 -1.48 20.61
CA PRO A 136 -10.88 -0.16 20.60
C PRO A 136 -10.02 0.95 21.21
N GLU A 137 -9.24 0.63 22.23
CA GLU A 137 -8.36 1.57 22.93
C GLU A 137 -7.28 2.14 21.99
N LYS A 138 -6.67 1.29 21.16
CA LYS A 138 -5.63 1.70 20.20
C LYS A 138 -6.23 2.56 19.08
N GLN A 139 -7.40 2.19 18.58
CA GLN A 139 -8.13 3.02 17.62
C GLN A 139 -8.52 4.37 18.22
N THR A 140 -8.90 4.40 19.51
CA THR A 140 -9.18 5.63 20.23
C THR A 140 -7.94 6.51 20.35
N GLN A 141 -6.77 5.94 20.61
CA GLN A 141 -5.50 6.69 20.67
C GLN A 141 -5.17 7.31 19.31
N TRP A 142 -5.36 6.59 18.23
CA TRP A 142 -5.18 7.14 16.88
C TRP A 142 -6.13 8.26 16.56
N SER A 143 -7.41 8.09 16.91
CA SER A 143 -8.41 9.14 16.73
C SER A 143 -8.06 10.40 17.49
N LYS A 144 -7.58 10.26 18.73
CA LYS A 144 -7.13 11.39 19.55
C LYS A 144 -5.90 12.07 18.95
N LYS A 145 -4.89 11.31 18.52
CA LYS A 145 -3.71 11.88 17.85
C LYS A 145 -4.10 12.67 16.61
N ALA A 146 -5.05 12.17 15.82
CA ALA A 146 -5.57 12.84 14.63
C ALA A 146 -6.59 13.94 14.94
N GLY A 147 -6.87 14.26 16.21
CA GLY A 147 -7.90 15.23 16.61
C GLY A 147 -9.33 14.78 16.24
N LYS A 148 -9.58 13.47 16.19
CA LYS A 148 -10.87 12.88 15.80
C LYS A 148 -11.49 12.10 16.96
N THR A 149 -12.79 11.88 16.88
CA THR A 149 -13.50 10.99 17.81
C THR A 149 -13.41 9.55 17.33
N PHE A 150 -13.46 8.59 18.27
CA PHE A 150 -13.43 7.16 17.94
C PHE A 150 -14.57 6.74 17.00
N ILE A 151 -15.77 7.22 17.24
CA ILE A 151 -16.93 6.88 16.39
C ILE A 151 -16.69 7.38 14.96
N GLY A 152 -16.65 6.43 14.04
CA GLY A 152 -16.41 6.70 12.62
C GLY A 152 -14.94 6.98 12.25
N SER A 153 -14.00 6.81 13.19
CA SER A 153 -12.59 7.05 12.91
C SER A 153 -12.02 6.10 11.86
N ALA A 154 -12.40 4.83 11.89
CA ALA A 154 -11.99 3.85 10.89
C ALA A 154 -12.52 4.22 9.49
N ALA A 155 -13.81 4.59 9.39
CA ALA A 155 -14.40 5.06 8.12
C ALA A 155 -13.73 6.35 7.62
N ARG A 156 -13.42 7.29 8.52
CA ARG A 156 -12.69 8.52 8.14
C ARG A 156 -11.28 8.22 7.68
N TYR A 157 -10.59 7.31 8.34
CA TYR A 157 -9.26 6.87 7.93
C TYR A 157 -9.30 6.27 6.52
N LEU A 158 -10.20 5.34 6.28
CA LEU A 158 -10.40 4.72 4.97
C LEU A 158 -10.73 5.77 3.90
N ASN A 159 -11.66 6.67 4.17
CA ASN A 159 -12.03 7.73 3.22
C ASN A 159 -10.87 8.67 2.92
N THR A 160 -10.08 9.05 3.94
CA THR A 160 -8.90 9.89 3.75
C THR A 160 -7.83 9.16 2.96
N TYR A 161 -7.60 7.89 3.24
CA TYR A 161 -6.66 7.05 2.51
C TYR A 161 -7.08 6.91 1.03
N SER A 162 -8.34 6.61 0.77
CA SER A 162 -8.88 6.55 -0.59
C SER A 162 -8.72 7.90 -1.32
N TYR A 163 -9.02 9.00 -0.65
CA TYR A 163 -8.88 10.34 -1.21
C TYR A 163 -7.43 10.67 -1.62
N VAL A 164 -6.45 10.29 -0.80
CA VAL A 164 -5.03 10.50 -1.12
C VAL A 164 -4.63 9.76 -2.40
N LEU A 165 -5.20 8.58 -2.63
CA LEU A 165 -4.87 7.74 -3.78
C LEU A 165 -5.67 8.08 -5.05
N THR A 166 -6.71 8.90 -4.94
CA THR A 166 -7.55 9.31 -6.09
C THR A 166 -7.21 10.70 -6.64
N LYS A 167 -6.30 11.42 -6.02
CA LYS A 167 -5.81 12.74 -6.44
C LYS A 167 -4.47 12.67 -7.16
#